data_7e8c07d175b7e774905267d27c50d144
#
_entry.id   7e8c07d175b7e774905267d27c50d144
#
_cell.length_a   1.000
_cell.length_b   1.000
_cell.length_c   1.000
_cell.angle_alpha   90.00
_cell.angle_beta   90.00
_cell.angle_gamma   90.00
#
_symmetry.space_group_name_H-M   'P 1'
#
loop_
_entity.id
_entity.type
_entity.pdbx_description
1 polymer ?
#
loop_
_entity_poly.entity_id
_entity_poly.type
_entity_poly.pdbx_seq_one_letter_code
_entity_poly.pdbx_strand_id
1 'polypeptide(L)'
;MNRKSLGFFLLLLLFLISAVVWRQKLFLIIPIIMILTGILTFAYAKLATTNLNAELKFTNVVDKGKNVTGKIIVNNKYPVPLNEMVLNFEIKNILTGETKKVKENLFLGITKKSEMPLELESKYCGCIKVELKNIEIFDIWGIASINKNFNESQQIYVIPYTITQDIELGNSNAKEASDTWQFMENVAGVSGEVFDIKEYQIGDNIKNIHWKLTGKYENPMVKKMAKEAEDSIILIFDNRFENSKYEMADALAEMFISLSRNLFNENIPHTIGWWQEDKEKYISYNIRSEQDLVSRLPKVLAAGKCLNKTSEYENYIAKMSFEKAHTVIVAETKSDVHNIAAKGVTWLTVDDELNSHNLKQRRAIKI
;
A
#
# COMPACT_ATOMS: atom_id res chain seq x y z
N MET A 1 -3.03 37.71 5.32
CA MET A 1 -3.46 38.71 4.30
C MET A 1 -2.47 38.58 3.15
N ASN A 2 -2.94 38.31 1.95
CA ASN A 2 -2.07 38.11 0.79
C ASN A 2 -1.49 39.45 0.33
N ARG A 3 -0.27 39.51 -0.24
CA ARG A 3 0.34 40.77 -0.69
C ARG A 3 -0.56 41.54 -1.69
N LYS A 4 -1.31 40.79 -2.51
CA LYS A 4 -2.26 41.37 -3.49
C LYS A 4 -3.43 42.07 -2.79
N SER A 5 -4.02 41.46 -1.75
CA SER A 5 -5.12 42.06 -0.99
C SER A 5 -4.70 43.33 -0.24
N LEU A 6 -3.47 43.33 0.32
CA LEU A 6 -2.93 44.51 0.96
C LEU A 6 -2.81 45.67 -0.03
N GLY A 7 -2.30 45.41 -1.24
CA GLY A 7 -2.20 46.43 -2.32
C GLY A 7 -3.54 46.99 -2.71
N PHE A 8 -4.58 46.15 -2.85
CA PHE A 8 -5.93 46.60 -3.17
C PHE A 8 -6.50 47.53 -2.09
N PHE A 9 -6.38 47.15 -0.82
CA PHE A 9 -6.87 48.00 0.29
C PHE A 9 -6.10 49.31 0.41
N LEU A 10 -4.79 49.30 0.18
CA LEU A 10 -3.98 50.52 0.18
C LEU A 10 -4.39 51.47 -0.96
N LEU A 11 -4.60 50.96 -2.17
CA LEU A 11 -5.07 51.72 -3.30
C LEU A 11 -6.47 52.31 -3.04
N LEU A 12 -7.38 51.49 -2.52
CA LEU A 12 -8.74 51.90 -2.18
C LEU A 12 -8.70 53.01 -1.13
N LEU A 13 -7.89 52.92 -0.09
CA LEU A 13 -7.71 53.93 0.94
C LEU A 13 -7.14 55.23 0.33
N LEU A 14 -6.14 55.12 -0.55
CA LEU A 14 -5.51 56.26 -1.20
C LEU A 14 -6.53 57.06 -2.05
N PHE A 15 -7.39 56.37 -2.82
CA PHE A 15 -8.42 57.00 -3.60
C PHE A 15 -9.53 57.61 -2.74
N LEU A 16 -9.89 57.00 -1.60
CA LEU A 16 -10.82 57.56 -0.64
C LEU A 16 -10.27 58.84 0.00
N ILE A 17 -9.01 58.87 0.39
CA ILE A 17 -8.36 60.05 0.93
C ILE A 17 -8.31 61.17 -0.14
N SER A 18 -7.94 60.83 -1.37
CA SER A 18 -7.88 61.79 -2.47
C SER A 18 -9.25 62.38 -2.80
N ALA A 19 -10.33 61.61 -2.68
CA ALA A 19 -11.70 62.08 -2.86
C ALA A 19 -12.11 63.10 -1.84
N VAL A 20 -11.66 62.98 -0.59
CA VAL A 20 -11.93 63.96 0.49
C VAL A 20 -11.12 65.25 0.29
N VAL A 21 -9.83 65.14 -0.09
CA VAL A 21 -8.92 66.26 -0.23
C VAL A 21 -9.27 67.15 -1.44
N TRP A 22 -9.50 66.49 -2.59
CA TRP A 22 -9.65 67.22 -3.87
C TRP A 22 -11.10 67.52 -4.22
N ARG A 23 -12.10 66.99 -3.48
CA ARG A 23 -13.55 67.29 -3.64
C ARG A 23 -14.08 67.08 -5.07
N GLN A 24 -13.34 66.36 -5.93
CA GLN A 24 -13.79 66.10 -7.30
C GLN A 24 -14.53 64.79 -7.38
N LYS A 25 -15.66 64.74 -8.08
CA LYS A 25 -16.53 63.55 -8.23
C LYS A 25 -15.81 62.33 -8.83
N LEU A 26 -14.82 62.54 -9.69
CA LEU A 26 -14.02 61.51 -10.30
C LEU A 26 -13.32 60.61 -9.26
N PHE A 27 -12.78 61.19 -8.18
CA PHE A 27 -12.10 60.43 -7.12
C PHE A 27 -13.06 59.60 -6.26
N LEU A 28 -14.38 59.86 -6.28
CA LEU A 28 -15.40 59.00 -5.66
C LEU A 28 -15.83 57.85 -6.57
N ILE A 29 -15.82 58.03 -7.88
CA ILE A 29 -16.23 57.01 -8.83
C ILE A 29 -15.24 55.84 -8.83
N ILE A 30 -13.94 56.09 -8.72
CA ILE A 30 -12.90 55.05 -8.77
C ILE A 30 -13.06 54.02 -7.63
N PRO A 31 -13.14 54.40 -6.34
CA PRO A 31 -13.36 53.42 -5.26
C PRO A 31 -14.69 52.65 -5.38
N ILE A 32 -15.74 53.30 -5.90
CA ILE A 32 -17.02 52.61 -6.14
C ILE A 32 -16.84 51.50 -7.20
N ILE A 33 -16.14 51.81 -8.31
CA ILE A 33 -15.83 50.81 -9.34
C ILE A 33 -14.95 49.70 -8.76
N MET A 34 -13.94 50.00 -7.94
CA MET A 34 -13.08 49.02 -7.30
C MET A 34 -13.89 48.08 -6.40
N ILE A 35 -14.80 48.58 -5.58
CA ILE A 35 -15.67 47.76 -4.73
C ILE A 35 -16.58 46.89 -5.59
N LEU A 36 -17.20 47.45 -6.62
CA LEU A 36 -18.08 46.75 -7.52
C LEU A 36 -17.35 45.60 -8.25
N THR A 37 -16.14 45.85 -8.76
CA THR A 37 -15.30 44.82 -9.38
C THR A 37 -14.89 43.73 -8.40
N GLY A 38 -14.59 44.06 -7.13
CA GLY A 38 -14.32 43.09 -6.07
C GLY A 38 -15.50 42.13 -5.83
N ILE A 39 -16.71 42.70 -5.75
CA ILE A 39 -17.94 41.92 -5.57
C ILE A 39 -18.19 41.00 -6.80
N LEU A 40 -18.04 41.54 -8.01
CA LEU A 40 -18.23 40.78 -9.25
C LEU A 40 -17.22 39.65 -9.39
N THR A 41 -15.93 39.93 -9.10
CA THR A 41 -14.88 38.88 -9.19
C THR A 41 -15.07 37.79 -8.15
N PHE A 42 -15.53 38.11 -6.94
CA PHE A 42 -15.90 37.15 -5.92
C PHE A 42 -17.11 36.27 -6.34
N ALA A 43 -18.19 36.89 -6.79
CA ALA A 43 -19.37 36.17 -7.28
C ALA A 43 -19.00 35.21 -8.43
N TYR A 44 -18.16 35.67 -9.29
CA TYR A 44 -17.64 34.95 -10.41
C TYR A 44 -16.74 33.74 -9.98
N ALA A 45 -15.81 33.94 -9.05
CA ALA A 45 -15.01 32.88 -8.46
C ALA A 45 -15.90 31.79 -7.82
N LYS A 46 -17.01 32.19 -7.16
CA LYS A 46 -17.99 31.28 -6.59
C LYS A 46 -18.71 30.43 -7.64
N LEU A 47 -19.10 31.01 -8.75
CA LEU A 47 -19.71 30.30 -9.87
C LEU A 47 -18.71 29.32 -10.52
N ALA A 48 -17.46 29.73 -10.65
CA ALA A 48 -16.41 28.88 -11.21
C ALA A 48 -16.13 27.64 -10.34
N THR A 49 -16.16 27.76 -9.01
CA THR A 49 -15.93 26.63 -8.10
C THR A 49 -16.98 25.54 -8.20
N THR A 50 -18.23 25.86 -8.53
CA THR A 50 -19.30 24.85 -8.62
C THR A 50 -19.01 23.80 -9.69
N ASN A 51 -18.39 24.18 -10.79
CA ASN A 51 -18.15 23.32 -11.96
C ASN A 51 -16.69 22.87 -12.11
N LEU A 52 -15.88 23.06 -11.08
CA LEU A 52 -14.50 22.62 -11.05
C LEU A 52 -14.44 21.14 -10.71
N ASN A 53 -13.78 20.34 -11.55
CA ASN A 53 -13.46 18.94 -11.30
C ASN A 53 -11.95 18.75 -11.31
N ALA A 54 -11.47 17.84 -10.48
CA ALA A 54 -10.06 17.50 -10.44
C ALA A 54 -9.91 15.97 -10.49
N GLU A 55 -8.90 15.49 -11.19
CA GLU A 55 -8.56 14.10 -11.33
C GLU A 55 -7.08 13.92 -11.06
N LEU A 56 -6.72 12.89 -10.29
CA LEU A 56 -5.35 12.47 -10.05
C LEU A 56 -4.98 11.34 -11.01
N LYS A 57 -3.80 11.42 -11.63
CA LYS A 57 -3.27 10.34 -12.49
C LYS A 57 -1.81 10.11 -12.16
N PHE A 58 -1.53 8.98 -11.51
CA PHE A 58 -0.19 8.51 -11.20
C PHE A 58 0.04 7.12 -11.78
N THR A 59 1.30 6.73 -11.91
CA THR A 59 1.67 5.33 -12.14
C THR A 59 1.29 4.50 -10.92
N ASN A 60 0.65 3.35 -11.12
CA ASN A 60 0.15 2.55 -10.01
C ASN A 60 1.25 1.81 -9.23
N VAL A 61 2.38 1.51 -9.89
CA VAL A 61 3.48 0.73 -9.33
C VAL A 61 4.80 1.38 -9.69
N VAL A 62 5.68 1.52 -8.71
CA VAL A 62 7.01 2.11 -8.85
C VAL A 62 7.99 1.36 -7.95
N ASP A 63 9.23 1.19 -8.39
CA ASP A 63 10.29 0.63 -7.53
C ASP A 63 10.75 1.65 -6.50
N LYS A 64 11.11 1.18 -5.31
CA LYS A 64 11.69 2.03 -4.26
C LYS A 64 12.90 2.81 -4.77
N GLY A 65 13.02 4.06 -4.35
CA GLY A 65 14.10 4.97 -4.74
C GLY A 65 13.93 5.63 -6.11
N LYS A 66 12.90 5.27 -6.88
CA LYS A 66 12.55 5.98 -8.12
C LYS A 66 11.51 7.06 -7.85
N ASN A 67 11.56 8.16 -8.59
CA ASN A 67 10.54 9.18 -8.51
C ASN A 67 9.21 8.67 -9.08
N VAL A 68 8.15 8.86 -8.32
CA VAL A 68 6.78 8.62 -8.76
C VAL A 68 6.34 9.81 -9.59
N THR A 69 6.11 9.61 -10.86
CA THR A 69 5.59 10.66 -11.75
C THR A 69 4.08 10.54 -11.87
N GLY A 70 3.41 11.66 -11.76
CA GLY A 70 1.98 11.77 -11.94
C GLY A 70 1.60 13.15 -12.40
N LYS A 71 0.31 13.35 -12.56
CA LYS A 71 -0.26 14.65 -12.89
C LYS A 71 -1.62 14.83 -12.24
N ILE A 72 -1.91 16.06 -11.88
CA ILE A 72 -3.26 16.49 -11.60
C ILE A 72 -3.86 17.18 -12.81
N ILE A 73 -5.09 16.83 -13.12
CA ILE A 73 -5.88 17.40 -14.19
C ILE A 73 -7.03 18.16 -13.54
N VAL A 74 -7.05 19.46 -13.73
CA VAL A 74 -8.15 20.30 -13.25
C VAL A 74 -8.96 20.76 -14.44
N ASN A 75 -10.25 20.43 -14.45
CA ASN A 75 -11.20 20.77 -15.49
C ASN A 75 -12.19 21.79 -14.97
N ASN A 76 -12.40 22.88 -15.70
CA ASN A 76 -13.48 23.82 -15.46
C ASN A 76 -14.43 23.85 -16.64
N LYS A 77 -15.72 23.67 -16.38
CA LYS A 77 -16.74 23.68 -17.45
C LYS A 77 -16.82 25.06 -18.14
N TYR A 78 -16.58 26.11 -17.40
CA TYR A 78 -16.61 27.48 -17.92
C TYR A 78 -15.18 27.99 -18.18
N PRO A 79 -14.91 28.61 -19.33
CA PRO A 79 -13.60 29.18 -19.65
C PRO A 79 -13.39 30.50 -18.87
N VAL A 80 -13.08 30.32 -17.61
CA VAL A 80 -12.94 31.44 -16.68
C VAL A 80 -11.49 31.53 -16.27
N PRO A 81 -10.82 32.64 -16.46
CA PRO A 81 -9.49 32.82 -15.90
C PRO A 81 -9.59 32.84 -14.37
N LEU A 82 -9.29 31.71 -13.76
CA LEU A 82 -9.02 31.64 -12.33
C LEU A 82 -7.54 31.97 -12.17
N ASN A 83 -7.25 33.08 -11.54
CA ASN A 83 -5.88 33.58 -11.51
C ASN A 83 -4.91 32.71 -10.73
N GLU A 84 -5.34 32.18 -9.59
CA GLU A 84 -4.50 31.43 -8.70
C GLU A 84 -5.35 30.41 -7.93
N MET A 85 -4.93 29.16 -7.97
CA MET A 85 -5.52 28.10 -7.16
C MET A 85 -4.41 27.44 -6.34
N VAL A 86 -4.69 27.20 -5.07
CA VAL A 86 -3.82 26.44 -4.19
C VAL A 86 -4.44 25.05 -3.96
N LEU A 87 -3.72 24.03 -4.38
CA LEU A 87 -4.09 22.64 -4.24
C LEU A 87 -3.46 22.10 -2.97
N ASN A 88 -4.28 21.59 -2.04
CA ASN A 88 -3.83 21.04 -0.79
C ASN A 88 -3.91 19.51 -0.83
N PHE A 89 -2.75 18.86 -0.83
CA PHE A 89 -2.61 17.40 -0.85
C PHE A 89 -2.22 16.88 0.52
N GLU A 90 -2.72 15.69 0.82
CA GLU A 90 -2.22 14.84 1.88
C GLU A 90 -1.67 13.56 1.26
N ILE A 91 -0.38 13.28 1.49
CA ILE A 91 0.33 12.13 0.99
C ILE A 91 0.66 11.28 2.19
N LYS A 92 0.13 10.05 2.23
CA LYS A 92 0.33 9.12 3.35
C LYS A 92 0.86 7.80 2.84
N ASN A 93 1.99 7.36 3.37
CA ASN A 93 2.42 5.98 3.21
C ASN A 93 1.69 5.13 4.26
N ILE A 94 0.84 4.20 3.81
CA ILE A 94 -0.02 3.40 4.68
C ILE A 94 0.82 2.45 5.55
N LEU A 95 1.89 1.87 4.98
CA LEU A 95 2.74 0.91 5.67
C LEU A 95 3.54 1.57 6.78
N THR A 96 4.27 2.65 6.46
CA THR A 96 5.16 3.31 7.43
C THR A 96 4.43 4.30 8.34
N GLY A 97 3.26 4.78 7.92
CA GLY A 97 2.50 5.83 8.60
C GLY A 97 3.01 7.25 8.34
N GLU A 98 4.06 7.42 7.51
CA GLU A 98 4.56 8.74 7.12
C GLU A 98 3.44 9.56 6.45
N THR A 99 3.24 10.78 6.92
CA THR A 99 2.23 11.68 6.37
C THR A 99 2.86 13.03 6.05
N LYS A 100 2.66 13.49 4.82
CA LYS A 100 3.19 14.76 4.32
C LYS A 100 2.06 15.60 3.73
N LYS A 101 1.99 16.86 4.14
CA LYS A 101 1.04 17.82 3.55
C LYS A 101 1.80 18.68 2.56
N VAL A 102 1.30 18.74 1.34
CA VAL A 102 1.92 19.48 0.22
C VAL A 102 0.91 20.49 -0.31
N LYS A 103 1.40 21.69 -0.60
CA LYS A 103 0.63 22.76 -1.22
C LYS A 103 1.27 23.10 -2.55
N GLU A 104 0.47 23.08 -3.60
CA GLU A 104 0.91 23.39 -4.95
C GLU A 104 0.06 24.49 -5.55
N ASN A 105 0.70 25.42 -6.25
CA ASN A 105 0.02 26.52 -6.90
C ASN A 105 -0.22 26.16 -8.37
N LEU A 106 -1.48 26.26 -8.80
CA LEU A 106 -1.87 26.07 -10.18
C LEU A 106 -2.54 27.32 -10.74
N PHE A 107 -2.10 27.73 -11.92
CA PHE A 107 -2.76 28.79 -12.66
C PHE A 107 -3.64 28.20 -13.75
N LEU A 108 -4.94 28.40 -13.64
CA LEU A 108 -5.88 28.12 -14.72
C LEU A 108 -5.98 29.37 -15.60
N GLY A 109 -5.46 29.25 -16.81
CA GLY A 109 -5.70 30.25 -17.84
C GLY A 109 -7.15 30.17 -18.37
N ILE A 110 -7.39 30.80 -19.52
CA ILE A 110 -8.70 30.77 -20.23
C ILE A 110 -9.07 29.34 -20.72
N THR A 111 -8.19 28.37 -20.50
CA THR A 111 -8.38 26.99 -20.94
C THR A 111 -9.35 26.23 -20.02
N LYS A 112 -10.20 25.40 -20.62
CA LYS A 112 -11.13 24.53 -19.87
C LYS A 112 -10.41 23.45 -19.06
N LYS A 113 -9.15 23.16 -19.36
CA LYS A 113 -8.35 22.08 -18.77
C LYS A 113 -6.95 22.60 -18.48
N SER A 114 -6.46 22.33 -17.29
CA SER A 114 -5.07 22.54 -16.91
C SER A 114 -4.50 21.24 -16.35
N GLU A 115 -3.25 20.94 -16.70
CA GLU A 115 -2.51 19.80 -16.20
C GLU A 115 -1.26 20.31 -15.48
N MET A 116 -1.00 19.77 -14.31
CA MET A 116 0.22 20.05 -13.56
C MET A 116 0.92 18.73 -13.24
N PRO A 117 2.19 18.60 -13.60
CA PRO A 117 2.98 17.45 -13.19
C PRO A 117 3.19 17.46 -11.67
N LEU A 118 3.16 16.28 -11.07
CA LEU A 118 3.47 16.06 -9.68
C LEU A 118 4.54 14.97 -9.59
N GLU A 119 5.59 15.26 -8.86
CA GLU A 119 6.65 14.29 -8.58
C GLU A 119 6.69 14.01 -7.09
N LEU A 120 6.71 12.72 -6.74
CA LEU A 120 6.80 12.25 -5.38
C LEU A 120 8.03 11.36 -5.24
N GLU A 121 8.74 11.52 -4.15
CA GLU A 121 9.86 10.66 -3.80
C GLU A 121 9.35 9.36 -3.17
N SER A 122 9.80 8.21 -3.66
CA SER A 122 9.50 6.89 -3.10
C SER A 122 10.63 6.39 -2.20
N LYS A 123 10.90 7.11 -1.11
CA LYS A 123 12.00 6.79 -0.18
C LYS A 123 11.81 5.44 0.49
N TYR A 124 10.59 5.12 0.90
CA TYR A 124 10.20 3.89 1.60
C TYR A 124 9.24 3.07 0.76
N CYS A 125 9.30 1.75 0.89
CA CYS A 125 8.30 0.88 0.30
C CYS A 125 6.94 1.04 0.99
N GLY A 126 5.89 0.54 0.37
CA GLY A 126 4.54 0.59 0.92
C GLY A 126 3.50 1.08 -0.07
N CYS A 127 2.31 1.33 0.41
CA CYS A 127 1.23 1.92 -0.36
C CYS A 127 1.14 3.42 -0.05
N ILE A 128 1.53 4.27 -1.00
CA ILE A 128 1.38 5.73 -0.91
C ILE A 128 -0.02 6.10 -1.36
N LYS A 129 -0.82 6.64 -0.45
CA LYS A 129 -2.12 7.24 -0.76
C LYS A 129 -1.93 8.74 -0.95
N VAL A 130 -2.19 9.23 -2.16
CA VAL A 130 -2.24 10.65 -2.50
C VAL A 130 -3.68 11.10 -2.49
N GLU A 131 -4.02 12.07 -1.69
CA GLU A 131 -5.38 12.56 -1.50
C GLU A 131 -5.43 14.07 -1.68
N LEU A 132 -6.25 14.52 -2.62
CA LEU A 132 -6.56 15.95 -2.79
C LEU A 132 -7.65 16.33 -1.79
N LYS A 133 -7.31 17.09 -0.77
CA LYS A 133 -8.25 17.49 0.29
C LYS A 133 -9.14 18.63 -0.17
N ASN A 134 -8.54 19.72 -0.61
CA ASN A 134 -9.27 20.89 -1.08
C ASN A 134 -8.47 21.69 -2.11
N ILE A 135 -9.18 22.51 -2.83
CA ILE A 135 -8.63 23.52 -3.71
C ILE A 135 -9.13 24.90 -3.21
N GLU A 136 -8.17 25.76 -2.89
CA GLU A 136 -8.45 27.15 -2.56
C GLU A 136 -8.34 28.00 -3.84
N ILE A 137 -9.40 28.70 -4.18
CA ILE A 137 -9.49 29.52 -5.37
C ILE A 137 -9.56 30.96 -4.92
N PHE A 138 -8.62 31.78 -5.39
CA PHE A 138 -8.58 33.19 -5.09
C PHE A 138 -9.31 33.98 -6.16
N ASP A 139 -9.97 35.06 -5.74
CA ASP A 139 -10.50 36.04 -6.68
C ASP A 139 -9.35 36.81 -7.38
N ILE A 140 -9.65 37.56 -8.44
CA ILE A 140 -8.64 38.25 -9.26
C ILE A 140 -7.79 39.20 -8.42
N TRP A 141 -8.39 39.83 -7.41
CA TRP A 141 -7.72 40.76 -6.51
C TRP A 141 -7.01 40.10 -5.32
N GLY A 142 -7.24 38.79 -5.12
CA GLY A 142 -6.72 38.04 -3.98
C GLY A 142 -7.29 38.49 -2.64
N ILE A 143 -8.48 39.12 -2.63
CA ILE A 143 -9.14 39.65 -1.43
C ILE A 143 -9.81 38.50 -0.68
N ALA A 144 -10.46 37.61 -1.40
CA ALA A 144 -11.19 36.48 -0.85
C ALA A 144 -10.74 35.18 -1.48
N SER A 145 -10.86 34.09 -0.72
CA SER A 145 -10.65 32.74 -1.21
C SER A 145 -11.89 31.90 -0.98
N ILE A 146 -12.12 30.93 -1.88
CA ILE A 146 -13.21 29.99 -1.81
C ILE A 146 -12.60 28.58 -1.79
N ASN A 147 -12.96 27.82 -0.75
CA ASN A 147 -12.50 26.46 -0.60
C ASN A 147 -13.52 25.49 -1.18
N LYS A 148 -13.05 24.60 -2.06
CA LYS A 148 -13.81 23.42 -2.53
C LYS A 148 -13.12 22.16 -2.07
N ASN A 149 -13.85 21.35 -1.31
CA ASN A 149 -13.37 20.04 -0.87
C ASN A 149 -13.48 19.03 -2.01
N PHE A 150 -12.47 18.17 -2.09
CA PHE A 150 -12.40 17.05 -3.02
C PHE A 150 -12.16 15.76 -2.22
N ASN A 151 -12.69 14.65 -2.71
CA ASN A 151 -12.43 13.31 -2.15
C ASN A 151 -11.68 12.43 -3.16
N GLU A 152 -10.92 13.07 -4.05
CA GLU A 152 -10.11 12.35 -5.03
C GLU A 152 -8.87 11.78 -4.37
N SER A 153 -8.69 10.48 -4.53
CA SER A 153 -7.50 9.80 -4.00
C SER A 153 -7.01 8.72 -4.95
N GLN A 154 -5.70 8.54 -5.01
CA GLN A 154 -5.07 7.45 -5.75
C GLN A 154 -4.04 6.74 -4.89
N GLN A 155 -3.95 5.42 -5.06
CA GLN A 155 -2.96 4.57 -4.39
C GLN A 155 -1.84 4.21 -5.36
N ILE A 156 -0.61 4.27 -4.85
CA ILE A 156 0.61 3.97 -5.57
C ILE A 156 1.38 2.96 -4.75
N TYR A 157 1.75 1.84 -5.35
CA TYR A 157 2.50 0.80 -4.67
C TYR A 157 3.99 0.94 -4.96
N VAL A 158 4.77 1.18 -3.92
CA VAL A 158 6.23 1.25 -3.98
C VAL A 158 6.78 -0.11 -3.62
N ILE A 159 7.33 -0.80 -4.61
CA ILE A 159 7.87 -2.15 -4.46
C ILE A 159 9.24 -2.07 -3.76
N PRO A 160 9.48 -2.85 -2.70
CA PRO A 160 10.77 -2.89 -2.02
C PRO A 160 11.86 -3.52 -2.89
N TYR A 161 13.11 -3.25 -2.55
CA TYR A 161 14.22 -4.02 -3.08
C TYR A 161 14.12 -5.46 -2.58
N THR A 162 14.32 -6.40 -3.47
CA THR A 162 14.44 -7.81 -3.09
C THR A 162 15.89 -8.22 -2.99
N ILE A 163 16.24 -8.87 -1.88
CA ILE A 163 17.57 -9.36 -1.61
C ILE A 163 17.56 -10.86 -1.85
N THR A 164 18.38 -11.32 -2.79
CA THR A 164 18.58 -12.75 -3.01
C THR A 164 19.58 -13.24 -1.98
N GLN A 165 19.18 -14.15 -1.10
CA GLN A 165 20.03 -14.78 -0.09
C GLN A 165 19.76 -16.27 -0.08
N ASP A 166 20.79 -17.07 0.15
CA ASP A 166 20.62 -18.49 0.34
C ASP A 166 19.90 -18.75 1.66
N ILE A 167 18.91 -19.61 1.63
CA ILE A 167 18.15 -20.03 2.81
C ILE A 167 18.74 -21.33 3.30
N GLU A 168 19.42 -21.34 4.45
CA GLU A 168 19.81 -22.57 5.13
C GLU A 168 18.66 -23.04 6.01
N LEU A 169 17.98 -24.09 5.56
CA LEU A 169 16.96 -24.76 6.37
C LEU A 169 17.66 -25.57 7.49
N GLY A 170 17.49 -25.14 8.73
CA GLY A 170 18.04 -25.78 9.91
C GLY A 170 17.46 -27.19 10.12
N ASN A 171 18.32 -28.09 10.56
CA ASN A 171 18.17 -29.54 10.64
C ASN A 171 16.81 -30.14 11.00
N SER A 172 16.53 -31.23 10.35
CA SER A 172 15.73 -32.43 10.53
C SER A 172 14.36 -32.49 9.85
N ASN A 173 13.51 -31.45 9.96
CA ASN A 173 12.17 -31.57 9.36
C ASN A 173 12.10 -31.00 7.94
N ALA A 174 12.96 -30.03 7.64
CA ALA A 174 12.99 -29.39 6.31
C ALA A 174 13.72 -30.26 5.26
N LYS A 175 14.70 -31.07 5.68
CA LYS A 175 15.32 -32.06 4.79
C LYS A 175 14.36 -33.18 4.41
N GLU A 176 13.56 -33.68 5.36
CA GLU A 176 12.48 -34.62 5.05
C GLU A 176 11.41 -33.99 4.16
N ALA A 177 11.15 -32.69 4.35
CA ALA A 177 10.29 -31.94 3.44
C ALA A 177 10.91 -31.82 2.05
N SER A 178 12.20 -31.44 1.91
CA SER A 178 12.87 -31.33 0.61
C SER A 178 12.95 -32.65 -0.14
N ASP A 179 13.25 -33.74 0.56
CA ASP A 179 13.27 -35.10 -0.03
C ASP A 179 11.84 -35.56 -0.40
N THR A 180 10.85 -35.18 0.38
CA THR A 180 9.43 -35.38 0.05
C THR A 180 9.01 -34.50 -1.14
N TRP A 181 9.57 -33.29 -1.29
CA TRP A 181 9.32 -32.38 -2.42
C TRP A 181 9.94 -32.88 -3.72
N GLN A 182 11.18 -33.39 -3.73
CA GLN A 182 11.76 -34.01 -4.92
C GLN A 182 10.96 -35.24 -5.34
N PHE A 183 10.37 -35.95 -4.40
CA PHE A 183 9.46 -37.07 -4.68
C PHE A 183 8.10 -36.58 -5.19
N MET A 184 7.61 -35.45 -4.70
CA MET A 184 6.33 -34.82 -5.13
C MET A 184 6.43 -34.03 -6.43
N GLU A 185 7.59 -33.46 -6.78
CA GLU A 185 7.79 -32.78 -8.06
C GLU A 185 7.63 -33.73 -9.25
N ASN A 186 7.98 -35.02 -9.05
CA ASN A 186 7.68 -36.07 -10.03
C ASN A 186 6.20 -36.51 -10.03
N VAL A 187 5.39 -35.97 -9.11
CA VAL A 187 4.02 -36.41 -8.82
C VAL A 187 3.00 -35.25 -8.79
N ALA A 188 3.45 -34.00 -8.95
CA ALA A 188 2.59 -32.82 -8.92
C ALA A 188 1.67 -32.73 -10.14
N GLY A 189 0.68 -33.61 -10.16
CA GLY A 189 -0.58 -33.40 -10.86
C GLY A 189 -1.45 -32.41 -10.08
N VAL A 190 -2.25 -31.66 -10.81
CA VAL A 190 -3.24 -30.72 -10.28
C VAL A 190 -4.05 -31.32 -9.15
N SER A 191 -4.27 -30.60 -8.07
CA SER A 191 -5.12 -30.97 -6.92
C SER A 191 -6.43 -31.64 -7.38
N GLY A 192 -6.65 -32.87 -6.91
CA GLY A 192 -7.80 -33.69 -7.31
C GLY A 192 -7.55 -34.67 -8.43
N GLU A 193 -6.37 -34.75 -9.04
CA GLU A 193 -6.01 -35.77 -10.00
C GLU A 193 -5.68 -37.10 -9.29
N VAL A 194 -6.05 -38.20 -9.98
CA VAL A 194 -5.76 -39.56 -9.51
C VAL A 194 -4.27 -39.82 -9.72
N PHE A 195 -3.53 -39.84 -8.62
CA PHE A 195 -2.08 -40.06 -8.62
C PHE A 195 -1.69 -41.52 -8.93
N ASP A 196 -2.40 -42.46 -8.28
CA ASP A 196 -2.12 -43.87 -8.38
C ASP A 196 -3.40 -44.66 -8.10
N ILE A 197 -3.41 -45.92 -8.50
CA ILE A 197 -4.50 -46.83 -8.22
C ILE A 197 -3.92 -48.07 -7.56
N LYS A 198 -4.29 -48.30 -6.31
CA LYS A 198 -3.87 -49.46 -5.52
C LYS A 198 -5.03 -50.38 -5.18
N GLU A 199 -4.74 -51.61 -4.77
CA GLU A 199 -5.75 -52.49 -4.18
C GLU A 199 -6.25 -51.92 -2.85
N TYR A 200 -7.55 -52.04 -2.61
CA TYR A 200 -8.19 -51.61 -1.38
C TYR A 200 -7.62 -52.29 -0.16
N GLN A 201 -7.28 -51.52 0.84
CA GLN A 201 -6.89 -51.99 2.16
C GLN A 201 -7.90 -51.52 3.20
N ILE A 202 -8.08 -52.34 4.27
CA ILE A 202 -8.98 -51.95 5.37
C ILE A 202 -8.54 -50.63 5.97
N GLY A 203 -9.44 -49.62 5.90
CA GLY A 203 -9.16 -48.22 6.31
C GLY A 203 -9.11 -47.25 5.15
N ASP A 204 -9.06 -47.70 3.90
CA ASP A 204 -9.15 -46.80 2.74
C ASP A 204 -10.58 -46.27 2.55
N ASN A 205 -10.67 -45.01 2.05
CA ASN A 205 -11.96 -44.33 1.85
C ASN A 205 -12.75 -44.98 0.68
N ILE A 206 -13.88 -45.58 0.99
CA ILE A 206 -14.77 -46.26 0.04
C ILE A 206 -15.24 -45.35 -1.11
N LYS A 207 -15.34 -44.02 -0.88
CA LYS A 207 -15.70 -43.05 -1.92
C LYS A 207 -14.68 -42.96 -3.06
N ASN A 208 -13.45 -43.39 -2.82
CA ASN A 208 -12.36 -43.33 -3.79
C ASN A 208 -12.22 -44.62 -4.59
N ILE A 209 -13.14 -45.59 -4.49
CA ILE A 209 -13.12 -46.83 -5.28
C ILE A 209 -13.25 -46.49 -6.76
N HIS A 210 -12.35 -47.09 -7.56
CA HIS A 210 -12.37 -46.98 -9.02
C HIS A 210 -13.19 -48.14 -9.63
N TRP A 211 -14.50 -48.02 -9.62
CA TRP A 211 -15.45 -49.05 -10.02
C TRP A 211 -15.13 -49.72 -11.35
N LYS A 212 -14.67 -48.96 -12.36
CA LYS A 212 -14.34 -49.50 -13.67
C LYS A 212 -13.14 -50.45 -13.66
N LEU A 213 -12.12 -50.18 -12.85
CA LEU A 213 -10.94 -51.05 -12.69
C LEU A 213 -11.24 -52.21 -11.75
N THR A 214 -12.01 -51.99 -10.70
CA THR A 214 -12.51 -53.05 -9.80
C THR A 214 -13.24 -54.14 -10.60
N GLY A 215 -14.12 -53.77 -11.54
CA GLY A 215 -14.78 -54.73 -12.42
C GLY A 215 -13.86 -55.45 -13.41
N LYS A 216 -12.67 -54.87 -13.72
CA LYS A 216 -11.71 -55.50 -14.61
C LYS A 216 -10.75 -56.46 -13.92
N TYR A 217 -10.35 -56.16 -12.67
CA TYR A 217 -9.35 -56.89 -11.92
C TYR A 217 -9.95 -57.80 -10.84
N GLU A 218 -11.28 -57.80 -10.68
CA GLU A 218 -12.04 -58.57 -9.68
C GLU A 218 -11.66 -58.27 -8.21
N ASN A 219 -10.72 -57.35 -8.00
CA ASN A 219 -10.31 -56.87 -6.69
C ASN A 219 -10.69 -55.37 -6.54
N PRO A 220 -11.16 -54.92 -5.36
CA PRO A 220 -11.49 -53.52 -5.15
C PRO A 220 -10.25 -52.64 -5.33
N MET A 221 -10.31 -51.74 -6.29
CA MET A 221 -9.23 -50.79 -6.61
C MET A 221 -9.59 -49.42 -6.10
N VAL A 222 -8.67 -48.75 -5.38
CA VAL A 222 -8.87 -47.42 -4.81
C VAL A 222 -7.99 -46.40 -5.51
N LYS A 223 -8.58 -45.30 -5.91
CA LYS A 223 -7.87 -44.10 -6.43
C LYS A 223 -7.11 -43.46 -5.28
N LYS A 224 -5.81 -43.33 -5.43
CA LYS A 224 -4.95 -42.57 -4.55
C LYS A 224 -4.97 -41.12 -5.07
N MET A 225 -5.71 -40.26 -4.42
CA MET A 225 -5.73 -38.83 -4.77
C MET A 225 -4.40 -38.23 -4.34
N ALA A 226 -3.85 -37.35 -5.18
CA ALA A 226 -2.77 -36.48 -4.74
C ALA A 226 -3.27 -35.66 -3.54
N LYS A 227 -2.62 -35.79 -2.40
CA LYS A 227 -2.86 -34.88 -1.28
C LYS A 227 -2.37 -33.52 -1.72
N GLU A 228 -3.15 -32.46 -1.46
CA GLU A 228 -2.59 -31.12 -1.51
C GLU A 228 -1.35 -31.11 -0.61
N ALA A 229 -0.23 -30.66 -1.16
CA ALA A 229 0.95 -30.45 -0.36
C ALA A 229 0.60 -29.40 0.70
N GLU A 230 0.53 -29.81 1.95
CA GLU A 230 0.40 -28.90 3.07
C GLU A 230 1.64 -27.98 3.04
N ASP A 231 1.44 -26.66 3.10
CA ASP A 231 2.56 -25.73 3.07
C ASP A 231 3.48 -26.01 4.25
N SER A 232 4.74 -26.26 3.95
CA SER A 232 5.74 -26.60 4.98
C SER A 232 6.19 -25.40 5.78
N ILE A 233 6.01 -24.19 5.24
CA ILE A 233 6.44 -22.93 5.84
C ILE A 233 5.28 -21.95 5.86
N ILE A 234 5.09 -21.30 7.02
CA ILE A 234 4.18 -20.17 7.20
C ILE A 234 5.03 -18.94 7.51
N LEU A 235 4.99 -17.94 6.65
CA LEU A 235 5.72 -16.68 6.81
C LEU A 235 4.74 -15.60 7.29
N ILE A 236 4.97 -15.07 8.49
CA ILE A 236 4.11 -14.06 9.10
C ILE A 236 4.82 -12.70 9.12
N PHE A 237 4.16 -11.69 8.57
CA PHE A 237 4.55 -10.30 8.68
C PHE A 237 3.93 -9.70 9.94
N ASP A 238 4.75 -9.43 10.95
CA ASP A 238 4.30 -8.74 12.15
C ASP A 238 4.30 -7.23 11.92
N ASN A 239 3.14 -6.70 11.60
CA ASN A 239 2.95 -5.27 11.35
C ASN A 239 2.59 -4.47 12.63
N ARG A 240 2.90 -5.02 13.82
CA ARG A 240 2.79 -4.34 15.12
C ARG A 240 4.12 -3.69 15.45
N PHE A 241 4.44 -2.57 14.85
CA PHE A 241 5.62 -1.80 15.29
C PHE A 241 5.19 -0.73 16.27
N GLU A 242 5.88 -0.64 17.39
CA GLU A 242 5.72 0.49 18.31
C GLU A 242 6.35 1.72 17.67
N ASN A 243 6.21 2.86 18.05
CA ASN A 243 6.75 4.17 17.65
C ASN A 243 8.02 4.17 16.77
N SER A 244 8.14 3.20 15.91
CA SER A 244 9.30 2.93 15.10
C SER A 244 9.51 4.02 14.07
N LYS A 245 10.76 4.24 13.78
CA LYS A 245 11.19 5.04 12.65
C LYS A 245 10.61 4.42 11.36
N TYR A 246 10.27 5.22 10.38
CA TYR A 246 9.74 4.77 9.09
C TYR A 246 10.65 3.73 8.40
N GLU A 247 11.97 3.83 8.66
CA GLU A 247 13.00 2.91 8.20
C GLU A 247 12.77 1.48 8.68
N MET A 248 12.26 1.29 9.89
CA MET A 248 12.01 -0.03 10.43
C MET A 248 10.89 -0.76 9.69
N ALA A 249 9.74 -0.09 9.51
CA ALA A 249 8.63 -0.66 8.75
C ALA A 249 9.02 -1.02 7.32
N ASP A 250 9.86 -0.19 6.72
CA ASP A 250 10.42 -0.39 5.39
C ASP A 250 11.33 -1.63 5.35
N ALA A 251 12.27 -1.75 6.30
CA ALA A 251 13.20 -2.87 6.39
C ALA A 251 12.48 -4.20 6.67
N LEU A 252 11.46 -4.19 7.54
CA LEU A 252 10.62 -5.37 7.82
C LEU A 252 9.90 -5.86 6.56
N ALA A 253 9.32 -4.94 5.80
CA ALA A 253 8.63 -5.30 4.56
C ALA A 253 9.62 -5.81 3.49
N GLU A 254 10.81 -5.20 3.36
CA GLU A 254 11.86 -5.69 2.48
C GLU A 254 12.29 -7.11 2.83
N MET A 255 12.51 -7.38 4.12
CA MET A 255 12.91 -8.69 4.61
C MET A 255 11.81 -9.74 4.37
N PHE A 256 10.56 -9.41 4.72
CA PHE A 256 9.43 -10.31 4.53
C PHE A 256 9.23 -10.70 3.06
N ILE A 257 9.24 -9.71 2.17
CA ILE A 257 9.03 -9.93 0.73
C ILE A 257 10.22 -10.66 0.12
N SER A 258 11.46 -10.34 0.55
CA SER A 258 12.67 -11.04 0.10
C SER A 258 12.64 -12.50 0.49
N LEU A 259 12.25 -12.80 1.73
CA LEU A 259 12.09 -14.19 2.19
C LEU A 259 11.06 -14.96 1.38
N SER A 260 9.88 -14.40 1.18
CA SER A 260 8.84 -15.04 0.38
C SER A 260 9.32 -15.30 -1.05
N ARG A 261 10.06 -14.36 -1.64
CA ARG A 261 10.62 -14.51 -2.99
C ARG A 261 11.72 -15.58 -3.04
N ASN A 262 12.60 -15.63 -2.03
CA ASN A 262 13.65 -16.62 -1.97
C ASN A 262 13.07 -18.02 -1.76
N LEU A 263 12.07 -18.20 -0.89
CA LEU A 263 11.36 -19.48 -0.74
C LEU A 263 10.73 -19.92 -2.06
N PHE A 264 10.12 -19.00 -2.79
CA PHE A 264 9.58 -19.29 -4.10
C PHE A 264 10.66 -19.72 -5.11
N ASN A 265 11.81 -19.02 -5.15
CA ASN A 265 12.93 -19.36 -6.04
C ASN A 265 13.52 -20.74 -5.75
N GLU A 266 13.50 -21.18 -4.48
CA GLU A 266 13.89 -22.52 -4.05
C GLU A 266 12.79 -23.58 -4.26
N ASN A 267 11.68 -23.21 -4.94
CA ASN A 267 10.51 -24.05 -5.16
C ASN A 267 9.87 -24.56 -3.85
N ILE A 268 9.93 -23.76 -2.78
CA ILE A 268 9.32 -24.11 -1.49
C ILE A 268 7.94 -23.43 -1.41
N PRO A 269 6.83 -24.18 -1.51
CA PRO A 269 5.50 -23.64 -1.30
C PRO A 269 5.37 -23.15 0.13
N HIS A 270 4.77 -21.98 0.27
CA HIS A 270 4.63 -21.36 1.59
C HIS A 270 3.37 -20.51 1.66
N THR A 271 2.91 -20.30 2.88
CA THR A 271 1.80 -19.37 3.17
C THR A 271 2.35 -18.08 3.72
N ILE A 272 1.90 -16.95 3.20
CA ILE A 272 2.18 -15.61 3.75
C ILE A 272 0.97 -15.11 4.53
N GLY A 273 1.21 -14.43 5.66
CA GLY A 273 0.12 -13.89 6.49
C GLY A 273 0.48 -12.59 7.20
N TRP A 274 -0.53 -11.76 7.45
CA TRP A 274 -0.41 -10.51 8.20
C TRP A 274 -1.74 -10.09 8.82
N TRP A 275 -1.70 -9.16 9.77
CA TRP A 275 -2.90 -8.54 10.32
C TRP A 275 -3.43 -7.45 9.40
N GLN A 276 -4.72 -7.51 9.10
CA GLN A 276 -5.42 -6.51 8.30
C GLN A 276 -6.29 -5.65 9.23
N GLU A 277 -5.87 -4.42 9.50
CA GLU A 277 -6.49 -3.54 10.50
C GLU A 277 -7.94 -3.17 10.15
N ASP A 278 -8.23 -2.86 8.89
CA ASP A 278 -9.57 -2.51 8.40
C ASP A 278 -10.59 -3.64 8.52
N LYS A 279 -10.13 -4.90 8.58
CA LYS A 279 -10.97 -6.10 8.72
C LYS A 279 -10.88 -6.75 10.09
N GLU A 280 -10.05 -6.21 10.96
CA GLU A 280 -9.76 -6.72 12.29
C GLU A 280 -9.48 -8.25 12.33
N LYS A 281 -8.73 -8.75 11.34
CA LYS A 281 -8.40 -10.17 11.25
C LYS A 281 -7.06 -10.44 10.58
N TYR A 282 -6.48 -11.60 10.89
CA TYR A 282 -5.38 -12.14 10.11
C TYR A 282 -5.86 -12.64 8.75
N ILE A 283 -5.07 -12.29 7.73
CA ILE A 283 -5.28 -12.75 6.36
C ILE A 283 -4.06 -13.59 5.97
N SER A 284 -4.30 -14.73 5.38
CA SER A 284 -3.25 -15.60 4.85
C SER A 284 -3.51 -15.97 3.39
N TYR A 285 -2.44 -16.19 2.63
CA TYR A 285 -2.48 -16.61 1.24
C TYR A 285 -1.37 -17.58 0.94
N ASN A 286 -1.70 -18.65 0.23
CA ASN A 286 -0.72 -19.61 -0.27
C ASN A 286 -0.01 -19.03 -1.48
N ILE A 287 1.31 -19.21 -1.53
CA ILE A 287 2.19 -18.78 -2.63
C ILE A 287 2.73 -20.03 -3.30
N ARG A 288 2.21 -20.29 -4.51
CA ARG A 288 2.59 -21.45 -5.34
C ARG A 288 3.12 -21.03 -6.70
N SER A 289 2.87 -19.77 -7.09
CA SER A 289 3.31 -19.21 -8.36
C SER A 289 3.83 -17.79 -8.19
N GLU A 290 4.63 -17.31 -9.16
CA GLU A 290 5.07 -15.92 -9.19
C GLU A 290 3.87 -14.95 -9.29
N GLN A 291 2.83 -15.36 -10.01
CA GLN A 291 1.59 -14.57 -10.14
C GLN A 291 0.89 -14.40 -8.78
N ASP A 292 0.92 -15.44 -7.92
CA ASP A 292 0.39 -15.34 -6.57
C ASP A 292 1.14 -14.28 -5.78
N LEU A 293 2.47 -14.34 -5.76
CA LEU A 293 3.30 -13.38 -5.05
C LEU A 293 3.04 -11.95 -5.56
N VAL A 294 3.13 -11.73 -6.86
CA VAL A 294 2.93 -10.41 -7.48
C VAL A 294 1.53 -9.85 -7.18
N SER A 295 0.49 -10.70 -7.24
CA SER A 295 -0.90 -10.27 -6.98
C SER A 295 -1.18 -9.96 -5.50
N ARG A 296 -0.39 -10.52 -4.56
CA ARG A 296 -0.55 -10.29 -3.11
C ARG A 296 0.33 -9.15 -2.57
N LEU A 297 1.44 -8.84 -3.24
CA LEU A 297 2.32 -7.72 -2.88
C LEU A 297 1.59 -6.41 -2.57
N PRO A 298 0.68 -5.90 -3.41
CA PRO A 298 -0.07 -4.69 -3.10
C PRO A 298 -0.86 -4.76 -1.79
N LYS A 299 -1.35 -5.94 -1.42
CA LYS A 299 -2.13 -6.14 -0.19
C LYS A 299 -1.24 -6.11 1.05
N VAL A 300 -0.05 -6.71 0.97
CA VAL A 300 0.97 -6.64 2.04
C VAL A 300 1.41 -5.20 2.24
N LEU A 301 1.75 -4.49 1.17
CA LEU A 301 2.20 -3.09 1.21
C LEU A 301 1.12 -2.12 1.73
N ALA A 302 -0.15 -2.49 1.61
CA ALA A 302 -1.29 -1.75 2.13
C ALA A 302 -1.79 -2.25 3.49
N ALA A 303 -1.11 -3.20 4.13
CA ALA A 303 -1.55 -3.79 5.40
C ALA A 303 -1.66 -2.75 6.53
N GLY A 304 -0.81 -1.71 6.46
CA GLY A 304 -0.78 -0.66 7.47
C GLY A 304 -0.18 -1.13 8.79
N LYS A 305 -0.06 -0.20 9.73
CA LYS A 305 0.37 -0.49 11.10
C LYS A 305 -0.79 -1.05 11.91
N CYS A 306 -0.58 -2.17 12.57
CA CYS A 306 -1.52 -2.71 13.56
C CYS A 306 -1.34 -1.98 14.90
N LEU A 307 -2.41 -1.41 15.42
CA LEU A 307 -2.37 -0.60 16.66
C LEU A 307 -2.69 -1.41 17.91
N ASN A 308 -3.31 -2.60 17.79
CA ASN A 308 -3.77 -3.36 18.95
C ASN A 308 -3.80 -4.88 18.72
N LYS A 309 -3.67 -5.63 19.81
CA LYS A 309 -4.14 -6.99 20.08
C LYS A 309 -3.09 -8.09 20.06
N THR A 310 -2.44 -8.24 21.19
CA THR A 310 -1.58 -9.39 21.53
C THR A 310 -2.35 -10.73 21.50
N SER A 311 -3.55 -10.79 22.06
CA SER A 311 -4.27 -12.06 22.25
C SER A 311 -4.75 -12.73 20.95
N GLU A 312 -5.20 -11.98 19.95
CA GLU A 312 -5.65 -12.55 18.68
C GLU A 312 -4.48 -13.02 17.81
N TYR A 313 -3.37 -12.33 17.89
CA TYR A 313 -2.12 -12.73 17.25
C TYR A 313 -1.56 -14.01 17.88
N GLU A 314 -1.53 -14.11 19.19
CA GLU A 314 -1.11 -15.32 19.91
C GLU A 314 -2.00 -16.49 19.57
N ASN A 315 -3.32 -16.31 19.52
CA ASN A 315 -4.27 -17.32 19.10
C ASN A 315 -4.06 -17.76 17.65
N TYR A 316 -3.74 -16.83 16.75
CA TYR A 316 -3.44 -17.15 15.36
C TYR A 316 -2.17 -17.99 15.22
N ILE A 317 -1.07 -17.57 15.87
CA ILE A 317 0.18 -18.34 15.86
C ILE A 317 -0.02 -19.70 16.50
N ALA A 318 -0.69 -19.77 17.65
CA ALA A 318 -1.00 -21.03 18.30
C ALA A 318 -1.77 -21.98 17.38
N LYS A 319 -2.78 -21.47 16.67
CA LYS A 319 -3.54 -22.26 15.71
C LYS A 319 -2.68 -22.77 14.56
N MET A 320 -1.83 -21.93 14.00
CA MET A 320 -0.95 -22.30 12.87
C MET A 320 0.17 -23.26 13.27
N SER A 321 0.74 -23.11 14.48
CA SER A 321 1.78 -24.03 15.00
C SER A 321 1.28 -25.46 15.25
N PHE A 322 -0.02 -25.68 15.34
CA PHE A 322 -0.62 -27.01 15.42
C PHE A 322 -0.66 -27.74 14.05
N GLU A 323 -0.51 -27.03 12.94
CA GLU A 323 -0.66 -27.58 11.58
C GLU A 323 0.64 -28.21 11.02
N LYS A 324 1.60 -28.62 11.85
CA LYS A 324 2.88 -29.23 11.45
C LYS A 324 3.79 -28.39 10.54
N ALA A 325 3.44 -27.15 10.24
CA ALA A 325 4.23 -26.24 9.42
C ALA A 325 5.25 -25.47 10.26
N HIS A 326 6.43 -25.20 9.70
CA HIS A 326 7.41 -24.33 10.32
C HIS A 326 6.98 -22.88 10.18
N THR A 327 6.82 -22.15 11.29
CA THR A 327 6.36 -20.76 11.27
C THR A 327 7.54 -19.81 11.40
N VAL A 328 7.70 -18.91 10.44
CA VAL A 328 8.72 -17.87 10.43
C VAL A 328 8.03 -16.50 10.63
N ILE A 329 8.43 -15.78 11.66
CA ILE A 329 7.83 -14.50 12.01
C ILE A 329 8.86 -13.40 11.78
N VAL A 330 8.52 -12.44 10.93
CA VAL A 330 9.32 -11.23 10.68
C VAL A 330 8.76 -10.10 11.53
N ALA A 331 9.52 -9.66 12.53
CA ALA A 331 9.08 -8.70 13.55
C ALA A 331 10.16 -7.66 13.88
N GLU A 332 9.76 -6.52 14.50
CA GLU A 332 10.67 -5.45 14.93
C GLU A 332 11.61 -5.93 16.04
N THR A 333 11.04 -6.50 17.09
CA THR A 333 11.79 -7.00 18.25
C THR A 333 11.19 -8.29 18.77
N LYS A 334 11.95 -9.01 19.58
CA LYS A 334 11.45 -10.19 20.30
C LYS A 334 10.52 -9.83 21.47
N SER A 335 10.04 -8.60 21.56
CA SER A 335 9.25 -8.13 22.70
C SER A 335 7.96 -8.92 22.86
N ASP A 336 7.74 -9.39 24.08
CA ASP A 336 6.50 -9.90 24.69
C ASP A 336 5.88 -11.22 24.19
N VAL A 337 6.34 -11.80 23.10
CA VAL A 337 5.83 -13.09 22.60
C VAL A 337 6.66 -14.28 23.12
N HIS A 338 7.51 -14.05 24.09
CA HIS A 338 8.37 -15.09 24.68
C HIS A 338 7.62 -16.28 25.28
N ASN A 339 6.31 -16.18 25.49
CA ASN A 339 5.48 -17.28 25.96
C ASN A 339 5.05 -18.26 24.86
N ILE A 340 5.26 -17.92 23.57
CA ILE A 340 5.03 -18.85 22.47
C ILE A 340 6.36 -19.57 22.16
N ALA A 341 6.86 -20.35 23.10
CA ALA A 341 7.89 -21.36 22.86
C ALA A 341 7.27 -22.59 22.18
N ALA A 342 6.51 -22.41 21.11
CA ALA A 342 6.02 -23.51 20.30
C ALA A 342 7.20 -24.07 19.50
N LYS A 343 7.39 -25.40 19.54
CA LYS A 343 8.35 -26.08 18.68
C LYS A 343 8.00 -25.74 17.22
N GLY A 344 8.97 -25.24 16.44
CA GLY A 344 8.78 -24.92 15.03
C GLY A 344 8.47 -23.46 14.71
N VAL A 345 8.77 -22.53 15.63
CA VAL A 345 8.67 -21.09 15.37
C VAL A 345 10.05 -20.45 15.32
N THR A 346 10.40 -19.79 14.22
CA THR A 346 11.62 -19.01 14.06
C THR A 346 11.27 -17.51 14.02
N TRP A 347 11.97 -16.72 14.84
CA TRP A 347 11.84 -15.27 14.85
C TRP A 347 12.97 -14.64 14.07
N LEU A 348 12.63 -13.82 13.09
CA LEU A 348 13.55 -12.97 12.36
C LEU A 348 13.28 -11.53 12.76
N THR A 349 14.20 -10.97 13.53
CA THR A 349 14.08 -9.60 14.02
C THR A 349 14.97 -8.67 13.22
N VAL A 350 14.46 -7.48 12.96
CA VAL A 350 15.20 -6.39 12.33
C VAL A 350 15.61 -5.43 13.45
N ASP A 351 16.88 -5.46 13.87
CA ASP A 351 17.42 -4.51 14.82
C ASP A 351 17.76 -3.17 14.13
N ASP A 352 17.89 -2.08 14.89
CA ASP A 352 18.26 -0.73 14.38
C ASP A 352 19.52 -0.70 13.49
N GLU A 353 20.40 -1.69 13.62
CA GLU A 353 21.61 -1.85 12.81
C GLU A 353 21.39 -2.56 11.45
N LEU A 354 20.22 -3.17 11.26
CA LEU A 354 19.84 -3.90 10.04
C LEU A 354 19.16 -2.97 9.01
N ASN A 355 19.85 -1.94 8.61
CA ASN A 355 19.50 -1.23 7.38
C ASN A 355 19.64 -2.16 6.18
N SER A 356 18.88 -1.93 5.12
CA SER A 356 18.89 -2.69 3.85
C SER A 356 20.32 -2.93 3.30
N HIS A 357 21.30 -2.13 3.73
CA HIS A 357 22.70 -2.27 3.39
C HIS A 357 23.39 -3.44 4.11
N ASN A 358 22.99 -3.72 5.36
CA ASN A 358 23.59 -4.80 6.17
C ASN A 358 22.91 -6.15 5.89
N LEU A 359 21.66 -6.17 5.44
CA LEU A 359 21.00 -7.40 4.96
C LEU A 359 21.73 -7.98 3.74
N LYS A 360 22.29 -7.16 2.87
CA LYS A 360 23.10 -7.59 1.72
C LYS A 360 24.42 -8.28 2.10
N GLN A 361 24.90 -8.11 3.34
CA GLN A 361 26.15 -8.70 3.82
C GLN A 361 25.96 -10.06 4.52
N ARG A 362 24.75 -10.45 4.90
CA ARG A 362 24.48 -11.79 5.44
C ARG A 362 24.46 -12.82 4.31
N ARG A 363 25.35 -13.82 4.38
CA ARG A 363 25.51 -14.86 3.36
C ARG A 363 24.35 -15.86 3.32
N ALA A 364 23.67 -16.11 4.44
CA ALA A 364 22.55 -17.03 4.53
C ALA A 364 21.63 -16.68 5.72
N ILE A 365 20.34 -16.95 5.57
CA ILE A 365 19.36 -16.88 6.67
C ILE A 365 19.06 -18.32 7.10
N LYS A 366 19.31 -18.64 8.38
CA LYS A 366 18.92 -19.94 8.97
C LYS A 366 17.46 -19.88 9.40
N ILE A 367 16.66 -20.74 8.84
CA ILE A 367 15.25 -20.94 9.16
C ILE A 367 15.04 -22.28 9.85
#